data_b9aa5a1d485f36ac4c545ee768e08d6f
#
_entry.id   b9aa5a1d485f36ac4c545ee768e08d6f
#
_cell.length_a   1.000
_cell.length_b   1.000
_cell.length_c   1.000
_cell.angle_alpha   90.00
_cell.angle_beta   90.00
_cell.angle_gamma   90.00
#
_symmetry.space_group_name_H-M   'P 1'
#
loop_
_entity.id
_entity.type
_entity.pdbx_description
1 polymer ?
#
loop_
_entity_poly.entity_id
_entity_poly.type
_entity_poly.pdbx_seq_one_letter_code
_entity_poly.pdbx_strand_id
1 'polypeptide(L)'
;MTEIPLETQSKILRVLTDQKFKRINGNHDIKVDVRIICSTSKNIHEEIKLGNFREDLFHRLNVFNINIEPLKDRMEDVSLLVEYFSEKISKNYNLKQFDLKNYINYLINYNWPGNVRELRNRSE
;
A
#
# COMPACT_ATOMS: atom_id res chain seq x y z
N MET A 1 4.60 4.68 -5.78
CA MET A 1 4.37 5.77 -6.76
C MET A 1 5.61 6.62 -7.04
N THR A 2 6.48 6.84 -6.10
CA THR A 2 7.73 7.62 -6.23
C THR A 2 8.81 6.98 -7.13
N GLU A 3 8.58 5.77 -7.64
CA GLU A 3 9.47 5.06 -8.57
C GLU A 3 9.07 5.26 -10.04
N ILE A 4 8.01 6.02 -10.30
CA ILE A 4 7.54 6.30 -11.66
C ILE A 4 8.37 7.44 -12.25
N PRO A 5 8.96 7.28 -13.46
CA PRO A 5 9.71 8.34 -14.12
C PRO A 5 8.88 9.62 -14.31
N LEU A 6 9.51 10.79 -14.22
CA LEU A 6 8.85 12.10 -14.32
C LEU A 6 8.03 12.27 -15.61
N GLU A 7 8.51 11.70 -16.72
CA GLU A 7 7.77 11.69 -17.99
C GLU A 7 6.43 10.96 -17.86
N THR A 8 6.44 9.82 -17.17
CA THR A 8 5.21 9.03 -16.93
C THR A 8 4.29 9.74 -15.94
N GLN A 9 4.84 10.43 -14.93
CA GLN A 9 4.05 11.27 -14.03
C GLN A 9 3.29 12.35 -14.78
N SER A 10 3.92 12.97 -15.79
CA SER A 10 3.28 13.97 -16.66
C SER A 10 2.13 13.39 -17.49
N LYS A 11 2.27 12.15 -17.97
CA LYS A 11 1.21 11.44 -18.70
C LYS A 11 0.03 11.11 -17.78
N ILE A 12 0.32 10.67 -16.54
CA ILE A 12 -0.71 10.41 -15.53
C ILE A 12 -1.48 11.69 -15.21
N LEU A 13 -0.78 12.80 -15.00
CA LEU A 13 -1.41 14.08 -14.71
C LEU A 13 -2.39 14.49 -15.82
N ARG A 14 -2.01 14.31 -17.10
CA ARG A 14 -2.91 14.60 -18.23
C ARG A 14 -4.16 13.73 -18.20
N VAL A 15 -4.02 12.43 -17.94
CA VAL A 15 -5.19 11.52 -17.84
C VAL A 15 -6.10 11.95 -16.71
N LEU A 16 -5.55 12.35 -15.55
CA LEU A 16 -6.32 12.85 -14.41
C LEU A 16 -7.06 14.15 -14.69
N THR A 17 -6.47 15.01 -15.50
CA THR A 17 -7.04 16.34 -15.83
C THR A 17 -8.06 16.26 -16.95
N ASP A 18 -7.70 15.59 -18.05
CA ASP A 18 -8.46 15.60 -19.29
C ASP A 18 -9.45 14.43 -19.40
N GLN A 19 -9.28 13.41 -18.53
CA GLN A 19 -10.00 12.14 -18.58
C GLN A 19 -9.95 11.48 -19.97
N LYS A 20 -8.79 11.62 -20.62
CA LYS A 20 -8.52 11.12 -21.96
C LYS A 20 -7.09 10.61 -22.08
N PHE A 21 -6.90 9.63 -22.91
CA PHE A 21 -5.55 9.22 -23.33
C PHE A 21 -5.57 8.76 -24.79
N LYS A 22 -4.37 8.66 -25.39
CA LYS A 22 -4.16 8.05 -26.69
C LYS A 22 -3.42 6.73 -26.55
N ARG A 23 -3.79 5.74 -27.36
CA ARG A 23 -3.00 4.51 -27.47
C ARG A 23 -1.65 4.83 -28.08
N ILE A 24 -0.65 4.02 -27.79
CA ILE A 24 0.65 4.08 -28.48
C ILE A 24 0.40 3.93 -29.99
N ASN A 25 0.92 4.86 -30.78
CA ASN A 25 0.70 4.96 -32.23
C ASN A 25 -0.76 5.18 -32.67
N GLY A 26 -1.65 5.55 -31.73
CA GLY A 26 -3.04 5.88 -32.05
C GLY A 26 -3.25 7.41 -32.11
N ASN A 27 -4.11 7.86 -33.04
CA ASN A 27 -4.43 9.27 -33.22
C ASN A 27 -5.75 9.69 -32.54
N HIS A 28 -6.53 8.72 -32.04
CA HIS A 28 -7.83 8.99 -31.45
C HIS A 28 -7.74 9.12 -29.91
N ASP A 29 -8.43 10.13 -29.38
CA ASP A 29 -8.62 10.27 -27.93
C ASP A 29 -9.63 9.25 -27.43
N ILE A 30 -9.26 8.54 -26.36
CA ILE A 30 -10.14 7.62 -25.63
C ILE A 30 -10.54 8.30 -24.34
N LYS A 31 -11.82 8.56 -24.17
CA LYS A 31 -12.37 9.08 -22.90
C LYS A 31 -12.42 7.98 -21.88
N VAL A 32 -12.08 8.30 -20.64
CA VAL A 32 -12.10 7.37 -19.50
C VAL A 32 -12.71 8.06 -18.29
N ASP A 33 -13.45 7.31 -17.52
CA ASP A 33 -13.85 7.66 -16.17
C ASP A 33 -13.17 6.65 -15.23
N VAL A 34 -12.13 7.10 -14.53
CA VAL A 34 -11.29 6.23 -13.72
C VAL A 34 -11.14 6.77 -12.31
N ARG A 35 -11.25 5.88 -11.33
CA ARG A 35 -10.85 6.15 -9.97
C ARG A 35 -9.41 5.72 -9.77
N ILE A 36 -8.56 6.64 -9.32
CA ILE A 36 -7.14 6.35 -9.06
C ILE A 36 -6.94 6.16 -7.57
N ILE A 37 -6.29 5.05 -7.23
CA ILE A 37 -5.80 4.74 -5.89
C ILE A 37 -4.30 4.55 -6.01
N CYS A 38 -3.55 5.28 -5.19
CA CYS A 38 -2.10 5.19 -5.18
C CYS A 38 -1.57 5.03 -3.76
N SER A 39 -0.41 4.41 -3.64
CA SER A 39 0.28 4.24 -2.37
C SER A 39 1.77 4.50 -2.52
N THR A 40 2.41 4.93 -1.45
CA THR A 40 3.85 5.05 -1.33
C THR A 40 4.26 4.79 0.11
N SER A 41 5.45 4.23 0.32
CA SER A 41 6.08 4.12 1.63
C SER A 41 7.09 5.24 1.89
N LYS A 42 7.36 6.09 0.90
CA LYS A 42 8.30 7.20 1.00
C LYS A 42 7.60 8.48 1.45
N ASN A 43 8.36 9.38 2.08
CA ASN A 43 7.89 10.72 2.35
C ASN A 43 7.75 11.50 1.04
N ILE A 44 6.52 11.71 0.59
CA ILE A 44 6.23 12.34 -0.69
C ILE A 44 6.73 13.80 -0.77
N HIS A 45 6.71 14.52 0.35
CA HIS A 45 7.21 15.90 0.40
C HIS A 45 8.73 15.97 0.22
N GLU A 46 9.46 14.98 0.72
CA GLU A 46 10.91 14.87 0.47
C GLU A 46 11.18 14.53 -1.00
N GLU A 47 10.43 13.60 -1.57
CA GLU A 47 10.56 13.24 -2.99
C GLU A 47 10.26 14.42 -3.93
N ILE A 48 9.32 15.30 -3.55
CA ILE A 48 9.05 16.56 -4.29
C ILE A 48 10.25 17.50 -4.18
N LYS A 49 10.80 17.71 -2.97
CA LYS A 49 11.99 18.57 -2.77
C LYS A 49 13.22 18.06 -3.54
N LEU A 50 13.39 16.76 -3.65
CA LEU A 50 14.45 16.12 -4.42
C LEU A 50 14.20 16.13 -5.94
N GLY A 51 13.04 16.59 -6.39
CA GLY A 51 12.67 16.61 -7.80
C GLY A 51 12.30 15.23 -8.37
N ASN A 52 12.14 14.21 -7.54
CA ASN A 52 11.74 12.85 -7.95
C ASN A 52 10.25 12.70 -8.18
N PHE A 53 9.45 13.60 -7.61
CA PHE A 53 8.00 13.58 -7.76
C PHE A 53 7.47 15.00 -8.04
N ARG A 54 6.53 15.10 -8.97
CA ARG A 54 5.93 16.37 -9.38
C ARG A 54 4.92 16.86 -8.35
N GLU A 55 5.04 18.12 -7.97
CA GLU A 55 4.15 18.78 -7.03
C GLU A 55 2.73 18.91 -7.57
N ASP A 56 2.58 19.23 -8.87
CA ASP A 56 1.27 19.35 -9.53
C ASP A 56 0.50 18.00 -9.54
N LEU A 57 1.20 16.91 -9.78
CA LEU A 57 0.62 15.57 -9.70
C LEU A 57 0.24 15.22 -8.25
N PHE A 58 1.08 15.56 -7.27
CA PHE A 58 0.76 15.36 -5.86
C PHE A 58 -0.55 16.04 -5.49
N HIS A 59 -0.71 17.33 -5.79
CA HIS A 59 -1.95 18.06 -5.47
C HIS A 59 -3.19 17.47 -6.15
N ARG A 60 -3.04 16.90 -7.33
CA ARG A 60 -4.15 16.24 -8.03
C ARG A 60 -4.54 14.90 -7.45
N LEU A 61 -3.58 14.16 -6.87
CA LEU A 61 -3.80 12.85 -6.25
C LEU A 61 -4.22 12.95 -4.79
N ASN A 62 -3.73 13.95 -4.06
CA ASN A 62 -3.90 14.10 -2.62
C ASN A 62 -5.25 14.73 -2.25
N VAL A 63 -6.34 14.20 -2.80
CA VAL A 63 -7.70 14.62 -2.46
C VAL A 63 -8.18 13.96 -1.16
N PHE A 64 -7.85 12.69 -0.97
CA PHE A 64 -8.15 11.93 0.22
C PHE A 64 -6.94 11.10 0.61
N ASN A 65 -6.38 11.39 1.77
CA ASN A 65 -5.18 10.71 2.28
C ASN A 65 -5.53 9.75 3.40
N ILE A 66 -5.01 8.53 3.31
CA ILE A 66 -5.08 7.53 4.38
C ILE A 66 -3.65 7.24 4.82
N ASN A 67 -3.33 7.57 6.04
CA ASN A 67 -2.07 7.17 6.66
C ASN A 67 -2.26 5.80 7.32
N ILE A 68 -1.40 4.84 6.97
CA ILE A 68 -1.38 3.52 7.59
C ILE A 68 -0.14 3.45 8.45
N GLU A 69 -0.33 3.43 9.75
CA GLU A 69 0.75 3.32 10.72
C GLU A 69 1.46 1.96 10.63
N PRO A 70 2.78 1.90 10.88
CA PRO A 70 3.48 0.63 10.98
C PRO A 70 2.93 -0.20 12.14
N LEU A 71 3.06 -1.52 12.04
CA LEU A 71 2.48 -2.45 13.01
C LEU A 71 2.96 -2.21 14.45
N LYS A 72 4.20 -1.74 14.62
CA LYS A 72 4.76 -1.36 15.93
C LYS A 72 3.99 -0.23 16.65
N ASP A 73 3.28 0.62 15.90
CA ASP A 73 2.53 1.77 16.44
C ASP A 73 1.02 1.44 16.61
N ARG A 74 0.63 0.19 16.27
CA ARG A 74 -0.73 -0.36 16.44
C ARG A 74 -0.68 -1.82 16.89
N MET A 75 -0.01 -2.05 18.02
CA MET A 75 0.25 -3.39 18.54
C MET A 75 -1.01 -4.16 18.94
N GLU A 76 -2.10 -3.46 19.22
CA GLU A 76 -3.43 -4.04 19.46
C GLU A 76 -3.93 -4.87 18.29
N ASP A 77 -3.53 -4.55 17.05
CA ASP A 77 -3.92 -5.31 15.86
C ASP A 77 -3.18 -6.66 15.75
N VAL A 78 -2.05 -6.82 16.43
CA VAL A 78 -1.20 -8.02 16.30
C VAL A 78 -1.99 -9.28 16.65
N SER A 79 -2.74 -9.28 17.74
CA SER A 79 -3.53 -10.44 18.17
C SER A 79 -4.59 -10.84 17.15
N LEU A 80 -5.31 -9.86 16.61
CA LEU A 80 -6.35 -10.07 15.60
C LEU A 80 -5.76 -10.58 14.28
N LEU A 81 -4.64 -10.01 13.86
CA LEU A 81 -3.96 -10.41 12.63
C LEU A 81 -3.38 -11.83 12.73
N VAL A 82 -2.81 -12.18 13.88
CA VAL A 82 -2.29 -13.54 14.14
C VAL A 82 -3.43 -14.55 14.10
N GLU A 83 -4.55 -14.27 14.76
CA GLU A 83 -5.73 -15.11 14.73
C GLU A 83 -6.25 -15.30 13.29
N TYR A 84 -6.38 -14.21 12.55
CA TYR A 84 -6.82 -14.23 11.15
C TYR A 84 -5.91 -15.07 10.26
N PHE A 85 -4.58 -14.89 10.35
CA PHE A 85 -3.65 -15.66 9.52
C PHE A 85 -3.60 -17.13 9.92
N SER A 86 -3.61 -17.42 11.21
CA SER A 86 -3.65 -18.79 11.74
C SER A 86 -4.89 -19.55 11.27
N GLU A 87 -6.07 -18.93 11.34
CA GLU A 87 -7.31 -19.51 10.84
C GLU A 87 -7.25 -19.77 9.33
N LYS A 88 -6.75 -18.80 8.56
CA LYS A 88 -6.59 -18.92 7.11
C LYS A 88 -5.66 -20.07 6.71
N ILE A 89 -4.54 -20.22 7.43
CA ILE A 89 -3.57 -21.28 7.19
C ILE A 89 -4.17 -22.64 7.58
N SER A 90 -4.80 -22.72 8.74
CA SER A 90 -5.46 -23.96 9.20
C SER A 90 -6.49 -24.47 8.21
N LYS A 91 -7.29 -23.56 7.63
CA LYS A 91 -8.26 -23.90 6.58
C LYS A 91 -7.60 -24.37 5.29
N ASN A 92 -6.53 -23.69 4.85
CA ASN A 92 -5.86 -24.02 3.58
C ASN A 92 -5.13 -25.38 3.63
N TYR A 93 -4.57 -25.73 4.78
CA TYR A 93 -3.77 -26.95 4.94
C TYR A 93 -4.51 -28.05 5.73
N ASN A 94 -5.78 -27.85 6.07
CA ASN A 94 -6.59 -28.79 6.86
C ASN A 94 -5.93 -29.16 8.19
N LEU A 95 -5.31 -28.20 8.85
CA LEU A 95 -4.62 -28.36 10.13
C LEU A 95 -5.57 -28.04 11.29
N LYS A 96 -5.30 -28.63 12.46
CA LYS A 96 -5.97 -28.19 13.68
C LYS A 96 -5.54 -26.76 14.01
N GLN A 97 -6.49 -25.94 14.41
CA GLN A 97 -6.20 -24.58 14.85
C GLN A 97 -5.28 -24.61 16.06
N PHE A 98 -4.19 -23.85 15.99
CA PHE A 98 -3.20 -23.79 17.05
C PHE A 98 -3.63 -22.78 18.11
N ASP A 99 -3.53 -23.12 19.40
CA ASP A 99 -3.82 -22.17 20.49
C ASP A 99 -2.64 -21.20 20.64
N LEU A 100 -2.80 -19.99 20.16
CA LEU A 100 -1.78 -18.95 20.16
C LEU A 100 -1.74 -18.10 21.44
N LYS A 101 -2.66 -18.35 22.40
CA LYS A 101 -2.78 -17.53 23.62
C LYS A 101 -1.48 -17.40 24.39
N ASN A 102 -0.71 -18.46 24.48
CA ASN A 102 0.57 -18.49 25.19
C ASN A 102 1.69 -17.71 24.47
N TYR A 103 1.55 -17.44 23.18
CA TYR A 103 2.55 -16.77 22.33
C TYR A 103 2.23 -15.31 22.08
N ILE A 104 1.00 -14.87 22.30
CA ILE A 104 0.55 -13.49 22.01
C ILE A 104 1.43 -12.46 22.73
N ASN A 105 1.80 -12.71 24.01
CA ASN A 105 2.64 -11.79 24.77
C ASN A 105 4.03 -11.57 24.14
N TYR A 106 4.61 -12.58 23.51
CA TYR A 106 5.88 -12.44 22.81
C TYR A 106 5.72 -11.68 21.50
N LEU A 107 4.60 -11.89 20.82
CA LEU A 107 4.31 -11.25 19.53
C LEU A 107 3.99 -9.76 19.70
N ILE A 108 3.31 -9.36 20.74
CA ILE A 108 2.99 -7.96 21.06
C ILE A 108 4.25 -7.15 21.42
N ASN A 109 5.26 -7.78 22.03
CA ASN A 109 6.50 -7.10 22.42
C ASN A 109 7.57 -7.03 21.31
N TYR A 110 7.28 -7.55 20.11
CA TYR A 110 8.20 -7.52 18.98
C TYR A 110 7.93 -6.33 18.06
N ASN A 111 8.99 -5.65 17.58
CA ASN A 111 8.89 -4.41 16.83
C ASN A 111 8.39 -4.53 15.37
N TRP A 112 8.24 -5.72 14.85
CA TRP A 112 7.73 -6.01 13.52
C TRP A 112 8.35 -5.15 12.40
N PRO A 113 9.68 -5.17 12.17
CA PRO A 113 10.32 -4.36 11.14
C PRO A 113 9.80 -4.66 9.74
N GLY A 114 9.39 -5.90 9.45
CA GLY A 114 8.74 -6.31 8.21
C GLY A 114 7.21 -6.11 8.20
N ASN A 115 6.68 -5.45 9.25
CA ASN A 115 5.27 -5.11 9.35
C ASN A 115 4.35 -6.35 9.27
N VAL A 116 3.12 -6.18 8.75
CA VAL A 116 2.14 -7.26 8.55
C VAL A 116 2.66 -8.39 7.64
N ARG A 117 3.56 -8.06 6.70
CA ARG A 117 4.17 -9.10 5.84
C ARG A 117 5.05 -10.06 6.63
N GLU A 118 5.84 -9.57 7.56
CA GLU A 118 6.65 -10.40 8.45
C GLU A 118 5.77 -11.21 9.39
N LEU A 119 4.75 -10.57 9.99
CA LEU A 119 3.79 -11.25 10.84
C LEU A 119 3.15 -12.44 10.12
N ARG A 120 2.64 -12.21 8.90
CA ARG A 120 2.06 -13.28 8.09
C ARG A 120 3.03 -14.43 7.85
N ASN A 121 4.27 -14.14 7.44
CA ASN A 121 5.27 -15.17 7.13
C ASN A 121 5.69 -15.96 8.38
N ARG A 122 5.65 -15.36 9.55
CA ARG A 122 5.93 -16.06 10.82
C ARG A 122 4.72 -16.85 11.34
N SER A 123 3.54 -16.59 10.80
CA SER A 123 2.31 -17.33 11.11
C SER A 123 2.14 -18.57 10.22
N GLU A 124 2.90 -18.67 9.13
CA GLU A 124 3.02 -19.83 8.24
C GLU A 124 4.02 -20.86 8.80
#